data_81d402f5e1d4cb68dc679526302aea52
#
_entry.id   81d402f5e1d4cb68dc679526302aea52
#
_cell.length_a   1.000
_cell.length_b   1.000
_cell.length_c   1.000
_cell.angle_alpha   90.00
_cell.angle_beta   90.00
_cell.angle_gamma   90.00
#
_symmetry.space_group_name_H-M   'P 1'
#
loop_
_entity.id
_entity.type
_entity.pdbx_description
1 polymer ?
#
loop_
_entity_poly.entity_id
_entity_poly.type
_entity_poly.pdbx_seq_one_letter_code
_entity_poly.pdbx_strand_id
1 'polypeptide(L)'
;MTPEAARELLLFHSGTHPCVDDVRWEQGFLGMLRPYRGLREENFHSVMACLRALADDLQGDTIDRAVVSALWGICHLARAWGISPEGMLRSNDLISGDDVSRLQDWVEQISSTTFFILDGDVDEAFDSYGPPQPEA
;
A
#
# COMPACT_ATOMS: atom_id res chain seq x y z
N MET A 1 -16.40 2.42 -3.11
CA MET A 1 -15.88 1.05 -2.89
C MET A 1 -16.40 0.54 -1.56
N THR A 2 -16.84 -0.71 -1.51
CA THR A 2 -17.29 -1.32 -0.26
C THR A 2 -16.10 -1.77 0.58
N PRO A 3 -16.28 -1.91 1.92
CA PRO A 3 -15.23 -2.48 2.76
C PRO A 3 -14.77 -3.87 2.30
N GLU A 4 -15.69 -4.72 1.84
CA GLU A 4 -15.36 -6.05 1.34
C GLU A 4 -14.49 -6.01 0.10
N ALA A 5 -14.80 -5.12 -0.85
CA ALA A 5 -14.00 -4.94 -2.05
C ALA A 5 -12.63 -4.35 -1.70
N ALA A 6 -12.56 -3.42 -0.76
CA ALA A 6 -11.31 -2.84 -0.29
C ALA A 6 -10.41 -3.89 0.36
N ARG A 7 -11.00 -4.75 1.20
CA ARG A 7 -10.27 -5.87 1.82
C ARG A 7 -9.64 -6.77 0.76
N GLU A 8 -10.42 -7.14 -0.24
CA GLU A 8 -9.94 -8.02 -1.31
C GLU A 8 -8.78 -7.38 -2.08
N LEU A 9 -8.91 -6.10 -2.44
CA LEU A 9 -7.83 -5.37 -3.11
C LEU A 9 -6.57 -5.30 -2.27
N LEU A 10 -6.67 -5.03 -0.97
CA LEU A 10 -5.51 -5.00 -0.09
C LEU A 10 -4.79 -6.34 -0.04
N LEU A 11 -5.52 -7.45 -0.04
CA LEU A 11 -4.90 -8.78 -0.06
C LEU A 11 -4.11 -8.99 -1.37
N PHE A 12 -4.60 -8.50 -2.50
CA PHE A 12 -3.84 -8.53 -3.75
C PHE A 12 -2.62 -7.60 -3.67
N HIS A 13 -2.76 -6.39 -3.16
CA HIS A 13 -1.63 -5.45 -3.04
C HIS A 13 -0.53 -5.98 -2.12
N SER A 14 -0.89 -6.74 -1.10
CA SER A 14 0.08 -7.31 -0.15
C SER A 14 0.60 -8.69 -0.57
N GLY A 15 0.12 -9.23 -1.70
CA GLY A 15 0.53 -10.56 -2.16
C GLY A 15 0.08 -11.70 -1.26
N THR A 16 -1.04 -11.55 -0.56
CA THR A 16 -1.58 -12.55 0.37
C THR A 16 -2.93 -13.10 -0.05
N HIS A 17 -3.51 -12.62 -1.15
CA HIS A 17 -4.78 -13.15 -1.65
C HIS A 17 -4.59 -14.60 -2.11
N PRO A 18 -5.53 -15.52 -1.77
CA PRO A 18 -5.39 -16.93 -2.16
C PRO A 18 -5.50 -17.18 -3.66
N CYS A 19 -6.13 -16.30 -4.43
CA CYS A 19 -6.27 -16.45 -5.89
C CYS A 19 -5.00 -15.98 -6.61
N VAL A 20 -3.94 -16.77 -6.54
CA VAL A 20 -2.62 -16.44 -7.10
C VAL A 20 -2.61 -16.34 -8.63
N ASP A 21 -3.62 -16.93 -9.31
CA ASP A 21 -3.74 -16.86 -10.77
C ASP A 21 -4.47 -15.61 -11.26
N ASP A 22 -5.05 -14.82 -10.36
CA ASP A 22 -5.68 -13.56 -10.71
C ASP A 22 -4.61 -12.52 -11.06
N VAL A 23 -4.84 -11.78 -12.17
CA VAL A 23 -3.89 -10.78 -12.65
C VAL A 23 -3.61 -9.67 -11.62
N ARG A 24 -4.57 -9.38 -10.73
CA ARG A 24 -4.39 -8.38 -9.66
C ARG A 24 -3.29 -8.77 -8.68
N TRP A 25 -2.93 -10.05 -8.60
CA TRP A 25 -1.88 -10.53 -7.73
C TRP A 25 -0.52 -9.95 -8.13
N GLU A 26 -0.19 -10.03 -9.42
CA GLU A 26 1.09 -9.53 -9.93
C GLU A 26 1.06 -8.03 -10.25
N GLN A 27 -0.12 -7.45 -10.45
CA GLN A 27 -0.29 -6.03 -10.79
C GLN A 27 -0.46 -5.15 -9.55
N GLY A 28 -0.53 -5.71 -8.35
CA GLY A 28 -0.69 -4.97 -7.11
C GLY A 28 0.59 -4.28 -6.65
N PHE A 29 0.52 -3.67 -5.46
CA PHE A 29 1.62 -2.85 -4.93
C PHE A 29 2.91 -3.66 -4.77
N LEU A 30 2.88 -4.77 -4.05
CA LEU A 30 4.08 -5.60 -3.91
C LEU A 30 4.42 -6.35 -5.19
N GLY A 31 3.42 -6.67 -6.01
CA GLY A 31 3.63 -7.31 -7.31
C GLY A 31 4.42 -6.46 -8.29
N MET A 32 4.29 -5.12 -8.24
CA MET A 32 5.10 -4.25 -9.09
C MET A 32 6.55 -4.18 -8.65
N LEU A 33 6.86 -4.57 -7.41
CA LEU A 33 8.20 -4.52 -6.85
C LEU A 33 8.97 -5.83 -7.02
N ARG A 34 8.27 -6.96 -7.13
CA ARG A 34 8.93 -8.27 -7.19
C ARG A 34 8.22 -9.23 -8.16
N PRO A 35 8.75 -9.44 -9.39
CA PRO A 35 9.91 -8.77 -9.97
C PRO A 35 9.64 -7.29 -10.22
N TYR A 36 10.67 -6.47 -10.20
CA TYR A 36 10.50 -5.02 -10.37
C TYR A 36 10.04 -4.69 -11.78
N ARG A 37 8.90 -3.99 -11.87
CA ARG A 37 8.24 -3.65 -13.14
C ARG A 37 8.11 -2.15 -13.34
N GLY A 38 8.71 -1.35 -12.47
CA GLY A 38 8.53 0.09 -12.40
C GLY A 38 7.41 0.45 -11.43
N LEU A 39 7.46 1.69 -10.92
CA LEU A 39 6.43 2.17 -10.00
C LEU A 39 5.17 2.56 -10.76
N ARG A 40 4.03 2.12 -10.27
CA ARG A 40 2.71 2.46 -10.80
C ARG A 40 1.95 3.24 -9.74
N GLU A 41 1.78 4.53 -9.98
CA GLU A 41 1.16 5.45 -9.02
C GLU A 41 -0.28 5.04 -8.68
N GLU A 42 -1.00 4.45 -9.63
CA GLU A 42 -2.34 3.95 -9.38
C GLU A 42 -2.40 2.92 -8.25
N ASN A 43 -1.34 2.17 -8.01
CA ASN A 43 -1.28 1.22 -6.89
C ASN A 43 -1.25 1.95 -5.54
N PHE A 44 -0.50 3.03 -5.45
CA PHE A 44 -0.49 3.88 -4.24
C PHE A 44 -1.89 4.43 -3.96
N HIS A 45 -2.51 5.04 -4.95
CA HIS A 45 -3.86 5.62 -4.78
C HIS A 45 -4.91 4.55 -4.49
N SER A 46 -4.76 3.35 -5.05
CA SER A 46 -5.64 2.23 -4.74
C SER A 46 -5.56 1.82 -3.27
N VAL A 47 -4.34 1.74 -2.72
CA VAL A 47 -4.17 1.43 -1.29
C VAL A 47 -4.80 2.52 -0.43
N MET A 48 -4.60 3.79 -0.79
CA MET A 48 -5.21 4.91 -0.05
C MET A 48 -6.74 4.88 -0.11
N ALA A 49 -7.31 4.52 -1.27
CA ALA A 49 -8.76 4.37 -1.41
C ALA A 49 -9.29 3.20 -0.55
N CYS A 50 -8.54 2.11 -0.47
CA CYS A 50 -8.88 0.99 0.42
C CYS A 50 -8.87 1.43 1.89
N LEU A 51 -7.87 2.20 2.30
CA LEU A 51 -7.81 2.74 3.66
C LEU A 51 -9.01 3.62 3.98
N ARG A 52 -9.43 4.47 3.04
CA ARG A 52 -10.62 5.30 3.24
C ARG A 52 -11.89 4.45 3.38
N ALA A 53 -12.04 3.42 2.54
CA ALA A 53 -13.20 2.53 2.60
C ALA A 53 -13.24 1.69 3.88
N LEU A 54 -12.09 1.38 4.46
CA LEU A 54 -11.96 0.55 5.66
C LEU A 54 -11.80 1.37 6.95
N ALA A 55 -11.79 2.71 6.85
CA ALA A 55 -11.48 3.56 7.99
C ALA A 55 -12.42 3.34 9.17
N ASP A 56 -13.72 3.19 8.92
CA ASP A 56 -14.69 2.96 10.00
C ASP A 56 -14.46 1.60 10.67
N ASP A 57 -14.22 0.56 9.87
CA ASP A 57 -13.98 -0.79 10.40
C ASP A 57 -12.70 -0.84 11.23
N LEU A 58 -11.68 -0.09 10.83
CA LEU A 58 -10.39 -0.06 11.54
C LEU A 58 -10.42 0.74 12.84
N GLN A 59 -11.51 1.42 13.14
CA GLN A 59 -11.72 2.13 14.40
C GLN A 59 -12.55 1.32 15.41
N GLY A 60 -13.04 0.14 15.01
CA GLY A 60 -13.84 -0.71 15.88
C GLY A 60 -13.00 -1.40 16.97
N ASP A 61 -13.68 -1.92 17.99
CA ASP A 61 -13.02 -2.66 19.08
C ASP A 61 -12.40 -3.97 18.59
N THR A 62 -12.95 -4.55 17.53
CA THR A 62 -12.38 -5.71 16.86
C THR A 62 -12.00 -5.32 15.44
N ILE A 63 -10.82 -5.76 15.00
CA ILE A 63 -10.29 -5.41 13.68
C ILE A 63 -9.94 -6.68 12.92
N ASP A 64 -10.14 -6.66 11.60
CA ASP A 64 -9.73 -7.76 10.74
C ASP A 64 -8.19 -7.83 10.71
N ARG A 65 -7.67 -8.90 11.28
CA ARG A 65 -6.22 -9.13 11.35
C ARG A 65 -5.59 -9.18 9.97
N ALA A 66 -6.28 -9.76 8.98
CA ALA A 66 -5.75 -9.87 7.62
C ALA A 66 -5.54 -8.49 6.98
N VAL A 67 -6.44 -7.53 7.26
CA VAL A 67 -6.29 -6.15 6.77
C VAL A 67 -5.07 -5.47 7.37
N VAL A 68 -4.91 -5.56 8.69
CA VAL A 68 -3.75 -4.95 9.37
C VAL A 68 -2.45 -5.60 8.90
N SER A 69 -2.44 -6.93 8.77
CA SER A 69 -1.29 -7.67 8.25
C SER A 69 -0.94 -7.24 6.82
N ALA A 70 -1.95 -7.04 5.96
CA ALA A 70 -1.72 -6.58 4.60
C ALA A 70 -1.08 -5.19 4.57
N LEU A 71 -1.61 -4.25 5.35
CA LEU A 71 -1.07 -2.88 5.42
C LEU A 71 0.36 -2.86 5.97
N TRP A 72 0.61 -3.61 7.04
CA TRP A 72 1.95 -3.74 7.59
C TRP A 72 2.90 -4.37 6.59
N GLY A 73 2.46 -5.44 5.93
CA GLY A 73 3.26 -6.16 4.93
C GLY A 73 3.65 -5.29 3.75
N ILE A 74 2.71 -4.47 3.23
CA ILE A 74 3.01 -3.53 2.14
C ILE A 74 4.14 -2.59 2.57
N CYS A 75 4.02 -1.96 3.73
CA CYS A 75 5.03 -1.02 4.21
C CYS A 75 6.37 -1.70 4.52
N HIS A 76 6.32 -2.82 5.23
CA HIS A 76 7.52 -3.54 5.64
C HIS A 76 8.31 -4.08 4.44
N LEU A 77 7.61 -4.75 3.52
CA LEU A 77 8.28 -5.38 2.38
C LEU A 77 8.72 -4.35 1.33
N ALA A 78 7.95 -3.29 1.13
CA ALA A 78 8.38 -2.21 0.24
C ALA A 78 9.67 -1.55 0.76
N ARG A 79 9.79 -1.34 2.08
CA ARG A 79 11.03 -0.85 2.68
C ARG A 79 12.18 -1.83 2.52
N ALA A 80 11.93 -3.10 2.83
CA ALA A 80 12.97 -4.13 2.79
C ALA A 80 13.47 -4.39 1.37
N TRP A 81 12.57 -4.39 0.38
CA TRP A 81 12.94 -4.73 -1.00
C TRP A 81 13.39 -3.53 -1.82
N GLY A 82 12.75 -2.36 -1.64
CA GLY A 82 12.89 -1.24 -2.56
C GLY A 82 13.59 -0.01 -1.99
N ILE A 83 13.56 0.20 -0.68
CA ILE A 83 14.09 1.42 -0.06
C ILE A 83 15.43 1.16 0.63
N SER A 84 15.54 0.04 1.34
CA SER A 84 16.78 -0.32 2.04
C SER A 84 17.95 -0.45 1.07
N PRO A 85 19.13 0.15 1.38
CA PRO A 85 20.31 -0.02 0.53
C PRO A 85 20.74 -1.48 0.34
N GLU A 86 20.49 -2.36 1.31
CA GLU A 86 20.78 -3.78 1.23
C GLU A 86 19.65 -4.57 0.55
N GLY A 87 18.51 -3.92 0.28
CA GLY A 87 17.38 -4.56 -0.38
C GLY A 87 17.68 -4.97 -1.81
N MET A 88 16.94 -5.96 -2.31
CA MET A 88 17.25 -6.58 -3.61
C MET A 88 17.17 -5.59 -4.78
N LEU A 89 16.31 -4.58 -4.73
CA LEU A 89 16.16 -3.65 -5.84
C LEU A 89 17.35 -2.69 -5.92
N ARG A 90 17.79 -2.13 -4.79
CA ARG A 90 18.93 -1.20 -4.78
C ARG A 90 20.25 -1.93 -4.92
N SER A 91 20.42 -3.06 -4.25
CA SER A 91 21.68 -3.80 -4.32
C SER A 91 21.96 -4.39 -5.71
N ASN A 92 20.93 -4.56 -6.54
CA ASN A 92 21.05 -5.06 -7.91
C ASN A 92 20.85 -3.97 -8.97
N ASP A 93 20.82 -2.71 -8.57
CA ASP A 93 20.65 -1.55 -9.47
C ASP A 93 19.36 -1.63 -10.32
N LEU A 94 18.29 -2.18 -9.77
CA LEU A 94 17.03 -2.35 -10.49
C LEU A 94 16.11 -1.14 -10.38
N ILE A 95 16.32 -0.29 -9.36
CA ILE A 95 15.46 0.87 -9.08
C ILE A 95 16.30 2.14 -9.06
N SER A 96 15.79 3.22 -9.69
CA SER A 96 16.48 4.52 -9.70
C SER A 96 16.35 5.24 -8.36
N GLY A 97 17.24 6.20 -8.09
CA GLY A 97 17.15 7.04 -6.89
C GLY A 97 15.85 7.84 -6.81
N ASP A 98 15.34 8.34 -7.94
CA ASP A 98 14.07 9.06 -7.99
C ASP A 98 12.91 8.14 -7.59
N ASP A 99 12.91 6.91 -8.08
CA ASP A 99 11.86 5.94 -7.73
C ASP A 99 11.98 5.49 -6.28
N VAL A 100 13.18 5.35 -5.72
CA VAL A 100 13.34 5.09 -4.28
C VAL A 100 12.68 6.20 -3.47
N SER A 101 12.90 7.47 -3.82
CA SER A 101 12.29 8.61 -3.13
C SER A 101 10.77 8.60 -3.24
N ARG A 102 10.23 8.32 -4.42
CA ARG A 102 8.78 8.22 -4.63
C ARG A 102 8.18 7.08 -3.81
N LEU A 103 8.80 5.92 -3.82
CA LEU A 103 8.34 4.77 -3.06
C LEU A 103 8.36 5.06 -1.56
N GLN A 104 9.40 5.72 -1.08
CA GLN A 104 9.52 6.13 0.32
C GLN A 104 8.37 7.06 0.72
N ASP A 105 8.06 8.05 -0.10
CA ASP A 105 6.95 8.98 0.16
C ASP A 105 5.61 8.23 0.22
N TRP A 106 5.38 7.29 -0.69
CA TRP A 106 4.16 6.48 -0.70
C TRP A 106 4.04 5.62 0.56
N VAL A 107 5.12 4.94 0.92
CA VAL A 107 5.13 4.07 2.10
C VAL A 107 4.92 4.88 3.37
N GLU A 108 5.53 6.04 3.48
CA GLU A 108 5.31 6.93 4.62
C GLU A 108 3.87 7.41 4.72
N GLN A 109 3.25 7.75 3.59
CA GLN A 109 1.84 8.15 3.57
C GLN A 109 0.94 7.01 4.00
N ILE A 110 1.15 5.80 3.45
CA ILE A 110 0.34 4.62 3.82
C ILE A 110 0.51 4.32 5.32
N SER A 111 1.73 4.33 5.79
CA SER A 111 2.05 4.03 7.19
C SER A 111 1.42 5.05 8.15
N SER A 112 1.58 6.33 7.86
CA SER A 112 1.04 7.42 8.66
C SER A 112 -0.49 7.40 8.68
N THR A 113 -1.12 7.23 7.50
CA THR A 113 -2.57 7.15 7.39
C THR A 113 -3.11 5.98 8.21
N THR A 114 -2.49 4.81 8.09
CA THR A 114 -2.87 3.62 8.86
C THR A 114 -2.79 3.89 10.36
N PHE A 115 -1.70 4.49 10.80
CA PHE A 115 -1.50 4.84 12.22
C PHE A 115 -2.62 5.74 12.74
N PHE A 116 -2.91 6.83 12.04
CA PHE A 116 -3.93 7.78 12.50
C PHE A 116 -5.34 7.20 12.50
N ILE A 117 -5.67 6.34 11.52
CA ILE A 117 -6.96 5.64 11.53
C ILE A 117 -7.07 4.74 12.77
N LEU A 118 -6.04 3.94 13.03
CA LEU A 118 -6.04 3.03 14.18
C LEU A 118 -6.07 3.81 15.51
N ASP A 119 -5.51 5.00 15.54
CA ASP A 119 -5.50 5.88 16.71
C ASP A 119 -6.82 6.66 16.87
N GLY A 120 -7.76 6.51 15.95
CA GLY A 120 -9.08 7.14 16.02
C GLY A 120 -9.17 8.54 15.43
N ASP A 121 -8.16 8.99 14.68
CA ASP A 121 -8.10 10.33 14.11
C ASP A 121 -8.11 10.26 12.57
N VAL A 122 -9.30 10.01 12.01
CA VAL A 122 -9.48 9.85 10.56
C VAL A 122 -9.22 11.15 9.81
N ASP A 123 -9.55 12.30 10.41
CA ASP A 123 -9.33 13.60 9.76
C ASP A 123 -7.82 13.82 9.53
N GLU A 124 -7.01 13.61 10.54
CA GLU A 124 -5.55 13.70 10.43
C GLU A 124 -4.98 12.65 9.47
N ALA A 125 -5.58 11.48 9.45
CA ALA A 125 -5.10 10.35 8.63
C ALA A 125 -4.98 10.71 7.14
N PHE A 126 -5.89 11.52 6.60
CA PHE A 126 -5.93 11.88 5.19
C PHE A 126 -5.55 13.32 4.90
N ASP A 127 -5.21 14.10 5.92
CA ASP A 127 -4.97 15.54 5.79
C ASP A 127 -3.81 15.86 4.82
N SER A 128 -2.75 15.08 4.87
CA SER A 128 -1.57 15.27 4.00
C SER A 128 -1.68 14.53 2.66
N TYR A 129 -2.74 13.78 2.44
CA TYR A 129 -2.88 12.98 1.22
C TYR A 129 -3.45 13.80 0.06
N GLY A 130 -2.72 13.81 -1.07
CA GLY A 130 -3.19 14.39 -2.32
C GLY A 130 -3.77 13.30 -3.23
N PRO A 131 -5.12 13.23 -3.38
CA PRO A 131 -5.71 12.26 -4.28
C PRO A 131 -5.33 12.55 -5.74
N PRO A 132 -5.46 11.55 -6.65
CA PRO A 132 -5.12 11.78 -8.05
C PRO A 132 -6.02 12.85 -8.63
N GLN A 133 -5.43 13.74 -9.46
CA GLN A 133 -6.18 14.76 -10.16
C GLN A 133 -7.08 14.10 -11.20
N PRO A 134 -8.36 14.52 -11.32
CA PRO A 134 -9.19 14.03 -12.40
C PRO A 134 -8.60 14.46 -13.74
N GLU A 135 -8.62 13.55 -14.71
CA GLU A 135 -8.17 13.87 -16.05
C GLU A 135 -9.12 14.93 -16.64
N ALA A 136 -8.52 15.96 -17.24
CA ALA A 136 -9.27 17.05 -17.85
C ALA A 136 -9.89 16.59 -19.17
#